data_e87a65f51f78c4e2ab3ccf18d9a5075b
#
_entry.id   e87a65f51f78c4e2ab3ccf18d9a5075b
#
_cell.length_a   1.000
_cell.length_b   1.000
_cell.length_c   1.000
_cell.angle_alpha   90.00
_cell.angle_beta   90.00
_cell.angle_gamma   90.00
#
_symmetry.space_group_name_H-M   'P 1'
#
loop_
_entity.id
_entity.type
_entity.pdbx_description
1 polymer ?
#
loop_
_entity_poly.entity_id
_entity_poly.type
_entity_poly.pdbx_seq_one_letter_code
_entity_poly.pdbx_strand_id
1 'polypeptide(L)'
;MTRNILALSAALLLTFSSLFSQKQTDPSANLNKLSGTPVPPQQWDEWFNTEVQKFKEKNQLGKTNMAQFTIPVIFHIIHNGVAIGTAPNISAARISAQLAELNKVFGGTGTNPSAISHYSQFVANPGISFCLALTDPTNLALGEPGINRIDAAVFGVNTSTINNDQALLSFIDYTVKPAIIWDPTRYLNIILSEKGPTANVLGSARFPANTSLMGLGAVGNATNDAVWCVTSTIGNTLTPGTLAGYANGKTLCREIGHYLGLRNIWGDVVCGSDYCSDTPPATGPNYGCPTLPHDINSCGPGLSPGGEMTMNIMDYTNDACRFMFTPEQVIRMHTAMSQCPNRNLLGTHGLCTVTLTTPPGPAI
;
A
#
# COMPACT_ATOMS: atom_id res chain seq x y z
N MET A 1 21.96 61.85 -64.80
CA MET A 1 20.76 61.05 -64.54
C MET A 1 21.17 59.85 -63.67
N THR A 2 21.16 59.98 -62.39
CA THR A 2 21.59 58.92 -61.48
C THR A 2 20.44 58.70 -60.50
N ARG A 3 19.85 57.54 -60.55
CA ARG A 3 18.78 57.05 -59.66
C ARG A 3 19.39 56.45 -58.41
N ASN A 4 19.11 57.05 -57.26
CA ASN A 4 19.38 56.46 -55.95
C ASN A 4 18.38 55.32 -55.64
N ILE A 5 18.87 54.14 -55.29
CA ILE A 5 18.08 53.01 -54.71
C ILE A 5 18.39 53.04 -53.22
N LEU A 6 17.40 53.40 -52.42
CA LEU A 6 17.42 53.20 -50.95
C LEU A 6 17.17 51.72 -50.65
N ALA A 7 18.12 51.09 -49.99
CA ALA A 7 17.93 49.79 -49.41
C ALA A 7 17.34 49.94 -47.98
N LEU A 8 16.11 49.46 -47.78
CA LEU A 8 15.49 49.30 -46.44
C LEU A 8 15.94 47.98 -45.84
N SER A 9 16.79 48.06 -44.85
CA SER A 9 17.12 46.90 -43.98
C SER A 9 16.07 46.78 -42.88
N ALA A 10 15.19 45.80 -43.00
CA ALA A 10 14.27 45.39 -41.94
C ALA A 10 15.05 44.55 -40.90
N ALA A 11 15.29 45.14 -39.74
CA ALA A 11 15.80 44.43 -38.57
C ALA A 11 14.66 43.59 -37.95
N LEU A 12 14.72 42.25 -38.09
CA LEU A 12 13.82 41.33 -37.44
C LEU A 12 14.24 41.17 -35.98
N LEU A 13 13.55 41.83 -35.05
CA LEU A 13 13.70 41.63 -33.62
C LEU A 13 13.02 40.28 -33.28
N LEU A 14 13.82 39.25 -33.12
CA LEU A 14 13.41 37.98 -32.46
C LEU A 14 13.33 38.25 -30.97
N THR A 15 12.13 38.49 -30.44
CA THR A 15 11.87 38.45 -29.02
C THR A 15 11.84 36.96 -28.58
N PHE A 16 12.92 36.51 -27.94
CA PHE A 16 12.93 35.29 -27.18
C PHE A 16 12.03 35.50 -25.95
N SER A 17 10.78 35.07 -26.04
CA SER A 17 9.95 34.84 -24.88
C SER A 17 10.53 33.62 -24.15
N SER A 18 11.32 33.86 -23.12
CA SER A 18 11.68 32.86 -22.13
C SER A 18 10.37 32.38 -21.45
N LEU A 19 9.85 31.28 -21.90
CA LEU A 19 8.87 30.52 -21.15
C LEU A 19 9.56 30.07 -19.86
N PHE A 20 9.45 30.87 -18.80
CA PHE A 20 9.59 30.42 -17.45
C PHE A 20 8.45 29.40 -17.22
N SER A 21 8.76 28.11 -17.39
CA SER A 21 7.98 27.07 -16.81
C SER A 21 7.99 27.32 -15.29
N GLN A 22 6.95 27.99 -14.79
CA GLN A 22 6.66 27.94 -13.37
C GLN A 22 6.48 26.46 -13.04
N LYS A 23 7.48 25.93 -12.34
CA LYS A 23 7.36 24.63 -11.69
C LYS A 23 6.15 24.77 -10.77
N GLN A 24 5.00 24.28 -11.23
CA GLN A 24 3.80 24.22 -10.43
C GLN A 24 4.19 23.37 -9.22
N THR A 25 4.39 24.01 -8.07
CA THR A 25 4.65 23.30 -6.82
C THR A 25 3.41 22.47 -6.56
N ASP A 26 3.56 21.16 -6.68
CA ASP A 26 2.51 20.20 -6.38
C ASP A 26 1.99 20.49 -4.96
N PRO A 27 0.71 20.90 -4.79
CA PRO A 27 0.15 21.17 -3.47
C PRO A 27 0.23 19.96 -2.53
N SER A 28 0.36 18.73 -3.08
CA SER A 28 0.55 17.50 -2.31
C SER A 28 1.94 17.39 -1.69
N ALA A 29 2.92 18.20 -2.11
CA ALA A 29 4.29 18.16 -1.61
C ALA A 29 4.41 18.57 -0.13
N ASN A 30 3.41 19.24 0.44
CA ASN A 30 3.38 19.68 1.85
C ASN A 30 2.50 18.82 2.76
N LEU A 31 1.83 17.79 2.23
CA LEU A 31 1.11 16.84 3.08
C LEU A 31 2.14 15.99 3.81
N ASN A 32 2.10 15.96 5.15
CA ASN A 32 2.96 15.11 5.97
C ASN A 32 2.74 13.64 5.57
N LYS A 33 3.61 13.14 4.69
CA LYS A 33 3.43 11.82 4.10
C LYS A 33 3.80 10.73 5.12
N LEU A 34 2.82 9.99 5.61
CA LEU A 34 3.06 8.76 6.37
C LEU A 34 3.30 7.55 5.45
N SER A 35 2.93 7.64 4.17
CA SER A 35 3.20 6.62 3.16
C SER A 35 4.24 7.07 2.15
N GLY A 36 5.19 6.18 1.89
CA GLY A 36 6.14 6.30 0.79
C GLY A 36 5.67 5.62 -0.49
N THR A 37 4.42 5.15 -0.54
CA THR A 37 3.84 4.55 -1.74
C THR A 37 3.79 5.59 -2.85
N PRO A 38 4.45 5.34 -4.00
CA PRO A 38 4.43 6.28 -5.11
C PRO A 38 3.02 6.37 -5.70
N VAL A 39 2.60 7.58 -6.05
CA VAL A 39 1.34 7.80 -6.76
C VAL A 39 1.45 7.22 -8.17
N PRO A 40 0.56 6.32 -8.60
CA PRO A 40 0.58 5.81 -9.96
C PRO A 40 0.34 6.90 -10.99
N PRO A 41 0.95 6.80 -12.19
CA PRO A 41 0.68 7.75 -13.26
C PRO A 41 -0.73 7.54 -13.84
N GLN A 42 -1.28 8.56 -14.51
CA GLN A 42 -2.61 8.53 -15.12
C GLN A 42 -2.84 7.31 -16.02
N GLN A 43 -1.84 6.89 -16.76
CA GLN A 43 -1.90 5.69 -17.62
C GLN A 43 -2.27 4.42 -16.81
N TRP A 44 -1.79 4.31 -15.57
CA TRP A 44 -2.15 3.21 -14.69
C TRP A 44 -3.62 3.31 -14.26
N ASP A 45 -4.09 4.50 -13.90
CA ASP A 45 -5.49 4.71 -13.51
C ASP A 45 -6.45 4.37 -14.66
N GLU A 46 -6.17 4.80 -15.87
CA GLU A 46 -6.96 4.51 -17.07
C GLU A 46 -7.06 3.00 -17.32
N TRP A 47 -5.91 2.31 -17.26
CA TRP A 47 -5.88 0.87 -17.39
C TRP A 47 -6.65 0.18 -16.26
N PHE A 48 -6.34 0.50 -15.00
CA PHE A 48 -6.92 -0.23 -13.87
C PHE A 48 -8.42 0.02 -13.74
N ASN A 49 -8.89 1.23 -14.01
CA ASN A 49 -10.32 1.51 -14.03
C ASN A 49 -11.04 0.76 -15.15
N THR A 50 -10.40 0.55 -16.30
CA THR A 50 -10.92 -0.31 -17.37
C THR A 50 -11.07 -1.76 -16.87
N GLU A 51 -10.08 -2.29 -16.17
CA GLU A 51 -10.17 -3.64 -15.59
C GLU A 51 -11.25 -3.73 -14.51
N VAL A 52 -11.43 -2.69 -13.68
CA VAL A 52 -12.52 -2.61 -12.70
C VAL A 52 -13.89 -2.67 -13.39
N GLN A 53 -14.10 -1.95 -14.49
CA GLN A 53 -15.36 -2.01 -15.22
C GLN A 53 -15.61 -3.41 -15.81
N LYS A 54 -14.61 -4.01 -16.46
CA LYS A 54 -14.71 -5.39 -16.96
C LYS A 54 -15.05 -6.39 -15.84
N PHE A 55 -14.44 -6.20 -14.65
CA PHE A 55 -14.71 -7.05 -13.50
C PHE A 55 -16.17 -6.89 -13.02
N LYS A 56 -16.68 -5.65 -12.95
CA LYS A 56 -18.07 -5.36 -12.58
C LYS A 56 -19.06 -6.02 -13.56
N GLU A 57 -18.80 -5.88 -14.85
CA GLU A 57 -19.65 -6.46 -15.92
C GLU A 57 -19.66 -8.00 -15.85
N LYS A 58 -18.48 -8.63 -15.75
CA LYS A 58 -18.33 -10.09 -15.70
C LYS A 58 -19.04 -10.71 -14.51
N ASN A 59 -18.98 -10.06 -13.34
CA ASN A 59 -19.51 -10.62 -12.09
C ASN A 59 -20.96 -10.19 -11.82
N GLN A 60 -21.60 -9.40 -12.67
CA GLN A 60 -23.00 -8.91 -12.50
C GLN A 60 -23.23 -8.46 -11.03
N LEU A 61 -22.40 -7.53 -10.55
CA LEU A 61 -22.33 -7.18 -9.13
C LEU A 61 -23.71 -6.86 -8.54
N GLY A 62 -24.02 -7.53 -7.45
CA GLY A 62 -25.35 -7.56 -6.80
C GLY A 62 -26.06 -8.91 -6.88
N LYS A 63 -25.54 -9.90 -7.64
CA LYS A 63 -26.16 -11.23 -7.80
C LYS A 63 -25.29 -12.40 -7.37
N THR A 64 -23.99 -12.21 -7.16
CA THR A 64 -23.04 -13.29 -6.80
C THR A 64 -22.22 -12.94 -5.56
N ASN A 65 -21.96 -13.92 -4.73
CA ASN A 65 -20.97 -13.80 -3.65
C ASN A 65 -19.59 -13.58 -4.27
N MET A 66 -18.85 -12.59 -3.76
CA MET A 66 -17.47 -12.34 -4.14
C MET A 66 -16.58 -13.54 -3.81
N ALA A 67 -15.58 -13.79 -4.64
CA ALA A 67 -14.60 -14.85 -4.38
C ALA A 67 -13.91 -14.62 -3.03
N GLN A 68 -13.55 -15.72 -2.34
CA GLN A 68 -12.73 -15.63 -1.14
C GLN A 68 -11.27 -15.88 -1.53
N PHE A 69 -10.36 -15.06 -1.02
CA PHE A 69 -8.92 -15.22 -1.26
C PHE A 69 -8.21 -15.52 0.05
N THR A 70 -7.22 -16.42 0.00
CA THR A 70 -6.29 -16.63 1.11
C THR A 70 -4.88 -16.38 0.59
N ILE A 71 -4.23 -15.35 1.09
CA ILE A 71 -2.93 -14.87 0.62
C ILE A 71 -1.83 -15.36 1.57
N PRO A 72 -0.87 -16.17 1.09
CA PRO A 72 0.30 -16.54 1.88
C PRO A 72 1.25 -15.36 2.02
N VAL A 73 1.62 -15.02 3.26
CA VAL A 73 2.52 -13.93 3.57
C VAL A 73 3.86 -14.43 4.10
N ILE A 74 4.92 -13.71 3.75
CA ILE A 74 6.25 -13.85 4.34
C ILE A 74 6.71 -12.50 4.87
N PHE A 75 7.09 -12.45 6.15
CA PHE A 75 7.65 -11.28 6.80
C PHE A 75 9.18 -11.37 6.78
N HIS A 76 9.83 -10.50 6.02
CA HIS A 76 11.27 -10.32 6.02
C HIS A 76 11.61 -9.30 7.10
N ILE A 77 12.12 -9.75 8.24
CA ILE A 77 12.46 -8.89 9.38
C ILE A 77 13.92 -8.51 9.29
N ILE A 78 14.20 -7.24 8.96
CA ILE A 78 15.55 -6.70 8.91
C ILE A 78 15.92 -6.24 10.33
N HIS A 79 16.91 -6.91 10.93
CA HIS A 79 17.39 -6.62 12.27
C HIS A 79 18.89 -6.23 12.25
N ASN A 80 19.39 -5.72 13.36
CA ASN A 80 20.78 -5.27 13.54
C ASN A 80 21.56 -6.17 14.52
N GLY A 81 21.31 -7.47 14.50
CA GLY A 81 21.97 -8.44 15.38
C GLY A 81 21.39 -8.55 16.79
N VAL A 82 20.41 -7.75 17.17
CA VAL A 82 19.76 -7.82 18.49
C VAL A 82 18.95 -9.10 18.66
N ALA A 83 18.75 -9.53 19.92
CA ALA A 83 17.99 -10.73 20.24
C ALA A 83 16.52 -10.65 19.76
N ILE A 84 15.97 -11.80 19.40
CA ILE A 84 14.53 -11.93 19.04
C ILE A 84 13.66 -11.41 20.19
N GLY A 85 12.68 -10.58 19.87
CA GLY A 85 11.81 -9.89 20.82
C GLY A 85 12.27 -8.46 21.13
N THR A 86 13.49 -8.08 20.80
CA THR A 86 14.01 -6.71 20.89
C THR A 86 13.90 -6.04 19.52
N ALA A 87 13.28 -4.87 19.43
CA ALA A 87 13.19 -4.13 18.16
C ALA A 87 14.59 -3.81 17.60
N PRO A 88 14.75 -3.91 16.29
CA PRO A 88 13.79 -4.27 15.22
C PRO A 88 13.51 -5.78 15.05
N ASN A 89 14.19 -6.67 15.79
CA ASN A 89 14.05 -8.12 15.69
C ASN A 89 12.82 -8.61 16.47
N ILE A 90 11.62 -8.19 16.04
CA ILE A 90 10.36 -8.45 16.74
C ILE A 90 10.03 -9.94 16.81
N SER A 91 9.27 -10.34 17.84
CA SER A 91 8.93 -11.74 18.10
C SER A 91 7.89 -12.30 17.11
N ALA A 92 7.86 -13.63 16.97
CA ALA A 92 6.81 -14.33 16.22
C ALA A 92 5.40 -14.06 16.78
N ALA A 93 5.27 -13.84 18.10
CA ALA A 93 3.99 -13.47 18.71
C ALA A 93 3.47 -12.12 18.20
N ARG A 94 4.36 -11.13 17.97
CA ARG A 94 3.98 -9.85 17.38
C ARG A 94 3.60 -9.99 15.90
N ILE A 95 4.26 -10.86 15.14
CA ILE A 95 3.87 -11.19 13.76
C ILE A 95 2.50 -11.87 13.73
N SER A 96 2.23 -12.81 14.63
CA SER A 96 0.91 -13.46 14.76
C SER A 96 -0.19 -12.46 15.12
N ALA A 97 0.10 -11.48 15.98
CA ALA A 97 -0.82 -10.40 16.32
C ALA A 97 -1.12 -9.52 15.10
N GLN A 98 -0.12 -9.20 14.29
CA GLN A 98 -0.30 -8.47 13.04
C GLN A 98 -1.13 -9.25 12.02
N LEU A 99 -0.88 -10.55 11.89
CA LEU A 99 -1.68 -11.41 11.01
C LEU A 99 -3.15 -11.44 11.44
N ALA A 100 -3.41 -11.51 12.74
CA ALA A 100 -4.77 -11.46 13.30
C ALA A 100 -5.44 -10.11 12.97
N GLU A 101 -4.71 -8.99 13.04
CA GLU A 101 -5.25 -7.68 12.67
C GLU A 101 -5.54 -7.58 11.15
N LEU A 102 -4.66 -8.12 10.29
CA LEU A 102 -4.93 -8.22 8.85
C LEU A 102 -6.22 -8.99 8.58
N ASN A 103 -6.36 -10.17 9.18
CA ASN A 103 -7.54 -11.03 9.00
C ASN A 103 -8.81 -10.39 9.56
N LYS A 104 -8.71 -9.62 10.64
CA LYS A 104 -9.82 -8.85 11.21
C LYS A 104 -10.30 -7.76 10.24
N VAL A 105 -9.37 -6.97 9.69
CA VAL A 105 -9.67 -5.83 8.81
C VAL A 105 -10.18 -6.30 7.45
N PHE A 106 -9.46 -7.20 6.81
CA PHE A 106 -9.81 -7.71 5.47
C PHE A 106 -10.89 -8.81 5.49
N GLY A 107 -11.21 -9.34 6.66
CA GLY A 107 -12.38 -10.20 6.90
C GLY A 107 -13.65 -9.40 7.30
N GLY A 108 -13.57 -8.07 7.34
CA GLY A 108 -14.72 -7.20 7.63
C GLY A 108 -15.24 -7.25 9.07
N THR A 109 -14.50 -7.85 10.01
CA THR A 109 -14.94 -8.02 11.41
C THR A 109 -14.40 -6.93 12.35
N GLY A 110 -13.61 -5.98 11.83
CA GLY A 110 -12.97 -4.92 12.61
C GLY A 110 -13.77 -3.64 12.77
N THR A 111 -14.92 -3.54 12.15
CA THR A 111 -15.73 -2.33 12.12
C THR A 111 -16.34 -2.03 13.48
N ASN A 112 -16.31 -0.75 13.90
CA ASN A 112 -17.02 -0.27 15.06
C ASN A 112 -18.35 0.40 14.63
N PRO A 113 -19.51 -0.26 14.77
CA PRO A 113 -20.78 0.25 14.28
C PRO A 113 -21.20 1.60 14.89
N SER A 114 -20.83 1.88 16.16
CA SER A 114 -21.20 3.12 16.83
C SER A 114 -20.43 4.35 16.32
N ALA A 115 -19.31 4.15 15.63
CA ALA A 115 -18.47 5.23 15.12
C ALA A 115 -18.71 5.55 13.63
N ILE A 116 -19.75 5.00 12.98
CA ILE A 116 -19.97 5.10 11.52
C ILE A 116 -21.38 5.50 11.12
N SER A 117 -22.11 6.25 11.94
CA SER A 117 -23.55 6.51 11.73
C SER A 117 -23.93 6.95 10.31
N HIS A 118 -23.13 7.80 9.65
CA HIS A 118 -23.38 8.25 8.27
C HIS A 118 -22.89 7.26 7.20
N TYR A 119 -21.94 6.39 7.55
CA TYR A 119 -21.25 5.51 6.60
C TYR A 119 -21.50 4.02 6.83
N SER A 120 -22.42 3.67 7.76
CA SER A 120 -22.74 2.26 8.08
C SER A 120 -23.17 1.43 6.87
N GLN A 121 -23.88 2.05 5.92
CA GLN A 121 -24.33 1.43 4.67
C GLN A 121 -23.20 1.14 3.69
N PHE A 122 -22.03 1.75 3.88
CA PHE A 122 -20.85 1.57 3.02
C PHE A 122 -19.81 0.63 3.63
N VAL A 123 -20.09 0.01 4.76
CA VAL A 123 -19.17 -0.98 5.34
C VAL A 123 -19.21 -2.26 4.51
N ALA A 124 -18.04 -2.69 4.04
CA ALA A 124 -17.91 -3.90 3.25
C ALA A 124 -16.95 -4.91 3.88
N ASN A 125 -17.20 -6.19 3.59
CA ASN A 125 -16.27 -7.27 3.90
C ASN A 125 -15.44 -7.59 2.65
N PRO A 126 -14.12 -7.33 2.64
CA PRO A 126 -13.27 -7.69 1.53
C PRO A 126 -13.22 -9.19 1.20
N GLY A 127 -13.47 -10.07 2.16
CA GLY A 127 -13.39 -11.51 1.95
C GLY A 127 -11.97 -11.98 1.61
N ILE A 128 -10.95 -11.27 2.09
CA ILE A 128 -9.54 -11.61 1.90
C ILE A 128 -8.98 -12.02 3.26
N SER A 129 -8.33 -13.18 3.28
CA SER A 129 -7.62 -13.70 4.45
C SER A 129 -6.14 -13.87 4.15
N PHE A 130 -5.34 -13.89 5.19
CA PHE A 130 -3.89 -14.07 5.13
C PHE A 130 -3.46 -15.25 5.99
N CYS A 131 -2.49 -16.00 5.52
CA CYS A 131 -1.85 -17.06 6.28
C CYS A 131 -0.33 -16.88 6.28
N LEU A 132 0.35 -17.38 7.30
CA LEU A 132 1.81 -17.45 7.30
C LEU A 132 2.26 -18.54 6.32
N ALA A 133 3.16 -18.22 5.41
CA ALA A 133 3.79 -19.20 4.53
C ALA A 133 4.54 -20.25 5.38
N LEU A 134 4.37 -21.52 5.08
CA LEU A 134 4.97 -22.63 5.84
C LEU A 134 6.28 -23.12 5.25
N THR A 135 6.54 -22.82 3.97
CA THR A 135 7.75 -23.22 3.27
C THR A 135 8.43 -22.03 2.58
N ASP A 136 9.73 -22.15 2.39
CA ASP A 136 10.54 -21.24 1.60
C ASP A 136 10.39 -21.49 0.08
N PRO A 137 11.05 -20.67 -0.80
CA PRO A 137 10.98 -20.87 -2.25
C PRO A 137 11.50 -22.22 -2.76
N THR A 138 12.31 -22.91 -1.97
CA THR A 138 12.81 -24.25 -2.29
C THR A 138 11.90 -25.38 -1.77
N ASN A 139 10.75 -25.01 -1.18
CA ASN A 139 9.76 -25.86 -0.53
C ASN A 139 10.25 -26.55 0.77
N LEU A 140 11.31 -26.03 1.38
CA LEU A 140 11.73 -26.46 2.70
C LEU A 140 10.88 -25.77 3.78
N ALA A 141 10.56 -26.51 4.85
CA ALA A 141 9.80 -25.96 5.97
C ALA A 141 10.55 -24.81 6.65
N LEU A 142 9.85 -23.73 6.93
CA LEU A 142 10.39 -22.60 7.69
C LEU A 142 10.47 -22.94 9.18
N GLY A 143 11.59 -22.63 9.82
CA GLY A 143 11.75 -22.78 11.25
C GLY A 143 10.80 -21.91 12.08
N GLU A 144 10.47 -20.73 11.54
CA GLU A 144 9.42 -19.83 12.05
C GLU A 144 8.43 -19.61 10.89
N PRO A 145 7.20 -20.13 10.93
CA PRO A 145 6.22 -19.97 9.87
C PRO A 145 6.01 -18.50 9.51
N GLY A 146 6.12 -18.19 8.21
CA GLY A 146 5.92 -16.84 7.66
C GLY A 146 7.00 -15.82 8.06
N ILE A 147 8.13 -16.21 8.60
CA ILE A 147 9.18 -15.31 9.07
C ILE A 147 10.53 -15.67 8.43
N ASN A 148 11.16 -14.65 7.84
CA ASN A 148 12.53 -14.67 7.35
C ASN A 148 13.33 -13.53 8.03
N ARG A 149 14.30 -13.87 8.87
CA ARG A 149 15.11 -12.91 9.62
C ARG A 149 16.40 -12.62 8.88
N ILE A 150 16.72 -11.35 8.69
CA ILE A 150 17.84 -10.87 7.88
C ILE A 150 18.64 -9.86 8.70
N ASP A 151 19.91 -10.11 8.92
CA ASP A 151 20.81 -9.14 9.55
C ASP A 151 21.11 -8.00 8.57
N ALA A 152 20.88 -6.76 8.99
CA ALA A 152 21.15 -5.55 8.20
C ALA A 152 22.63 -5.44 7.78
N ALA A 153 23.52 -6.13 8.45
CA ALA A 153 24.95 -6.19 8.10
C ALA A 153 25.19 -6.67 6.65
N VAL A 154 24.29 -7.52 6.11
CA VAL A 154 24.39 -7.98 4.71
C VAL A 154 24.23 -6.86 3.69
N PHE A 155 23.60 -5.74 4.08
CA PHE A 155 23.43 -4.55 3.25
C PHE A 155 24.48 -3.46 3.53
N GLY A 156 25.30 -3.63 4.55
CA GLY A 156 26.27 -2.62 5.00
C GLY A 156 25.67 -1.35 5.61
N VAL A 157 24.33 -1.28 5.74
CA VAL A 157 23.61 -0.09 6.25
C VAL A 157 22.48 -0.53 7.18
N ASN A 158 22.43 0.09 8.37
CA ASN A 158 21.30 -0.06 9.28
C ASN A 158 20.23 0.99 8.95
N THR A 159 19.04 0.57 8.60
CA THR A 159 17.93 1.47 8.24
C THR A 159 17.56 2.47 9.32
N SER A 160 17.80 2.13 10.61
CA SER A 160 17.56 3.03 11.75
C SER A 160 18.45 4.29 11.74
N THR A 161 19.48 4.34 10.90
CA THR A 161 20.35 5.52 10.72
C THR A 161 19.94 6.39 9.55
N ILE A 162 19.01 5.97 8.71
CA ILE A 162 18.55 6.72 7.53
C ILE A 162 17.43 7.68 7.94
N ASN A 163 17.76 8.96 8.04
CA ASN A 163 16.88 10.01 8.57
C ASN A 163 16.02 10.74 7.51
N ASN A 164 16.25 10.47 6.24
CA ASN A 164 15.55 11.08 5.12
C ASN A 164 14.64 10.08 4.45
N ASP A 165 13.36 10.43 4.27
CA ASP A 165 12.33 9.56 3.69
C ASP A 165 12.72 9.07 2.29
N GLN A 166 13.19 9.96 1.41
CA GLN A 166 13.57 9.59 0.05
C GLN A 166 14.78 8.64 0.03
N ALA A 167 15.77 8.87 0.88
CA ALA A 167 16.93 8.01 1.00
C ALA A 167 16.53 6.62 1.52
N LEU A 168 15.66 6.57 2.54
CA LEU A 168 15.15 5.33 3.11
C LEU A 168 14.35 4.53 2.06
N LEU A 169 13.40 5.16 1.39
CA LEU A 169 12.59 4.51 0.35
C LEU A 169 13.44 4.02 -0.81
N SER A 170 14.42 4.83 -1.25
CA SER A 170 15.36 4.42 -2.30
C SER A 170 16.19 3.21 -1.87
N PHE A 171 16.67 3.19 -0.63
CA PHE A 171 17.42 2.06 -0.10
C PHE A 171 16.57 0.78 -0.04
N ILE A 172 15.33 0.90 0.47
CA ILE A 172 14.36 -0.22 0.49
C ILE A 172 14.07 -0.73 -0.92
N ASP A 173 13.79 0.16 -1.86
CA ASP A 173 13.30 -0.22 -3.19
C ASP A 173 14.41 -0.76 -4.12
N TYR A 174 15.62 -0.19 -4.04
CA TYR A 174 16.70 -0.50 -4.98
C TYR A 174 17.81 -1.37 -4.40
N THR A 175 17.89 -1.52 -3.08
CA THR A 175 18.90 -2.37 -2.42
C THR A 175 18.25 -3.55 -1.72
N VAL A 176 17.29 -3.29 -0.84
CA VAL A 176 16.71 -4.33 0.01
C VAL A 176 15.79 -5.24 -0.77
N LYS A 177 14.74 -4.69 -1.40
CA LYS A 177 13.74 -5.50 -2.12
C LYS A 177 14.37 -6.46 -3.12
N PRO A 178 15.24 -6.01 -4.06
CA PRO A 178 15.80 -6.91 -5.06
C PRO A 178 16.64 -8.06 -4.48
N ALA A 179 17.18 -7.88 -3.28
CA ALA A 179 18.03 -8.86 -2.64
C ALA A 179 17.28 -9.94 -1.86
N ILE A 180 16.06 -9.65 -1.37
CA ILE A 180 15.42 -10.51 -0.37
C ILE A 180 14.01 -10.97 -0.72
N ILE A 181 13.28 -10.31 -1.62
CA ILE A 181 11.91 -10.73 -1.91
C ILE A 181 11.89 -12.11 -2.58
N TRP A 182 10.92 -12.89 -2.19
CA TRP A 182 10.62 -14.17 -2.79
C TRP A 182 9.66 -13.98 -3.96
N ASP A 183 9.47 -15.02 -4.78
CA ASP A 183 8.58 -14.98 -5.94
C ASP A 183 7.22 -14.31 -5.60
N PRO A 184 6.92 -13.13 -6.15
CA PRO A 184 5.71 -12.38 -5.81
C PRO A 184 4.43 -13.01 -6.36
N THR A 185 4.52 -14.02 -7.20
CA THR A 185 3.37 -14.82 -7.63
C THR A 185 2.94 -15.84 -6.59
N ARG A 186 3.85 -16.17 -5.67
CA ARG A 186 3.65 -17.18 -4.61
C ARG A 186 3.46 -16.56 -3.22
N TYR A 187 4.15 -15.46 -2.94
CA TYR A 187 4.22 -14.85 -1.62
C TYR A 187 3.86 -13.37 -1.67
N LEU A 188 3.01 -12.91 -0.77
CA LEU A 188 2.98 -11.50 -0.42
C LEU A 188 4.22 -11.22 0.45
N ASN A 189 5.20 -10.54 -0.13
CA ASN A 189 6.42 -10.15 0.58
C ASN A 189 6.16 -8.90 1.44
N ILE A 190 6.37 -9.01 2.74
CA ILE A 190 6.25 -7.91 3.70
C ILE A 190 7.62 -7.70 4.34
N ILE A 191 8.21 -6.54 4.11
CA ILE A 191 9.53 -6.18 4.64
C ILE A 191 9.33 -5.29 5.87
N LEU A 192 9.95 -5.66 6.96
CA LEU A 192 9.90 -4.91 8.22
C LEU A 192 11.30 -4.42 8.56
N SER A 193 11.43 -3.13 8.82
CA SER A 193 12.68 -2.52 9.31
C SER A 193 12.39 -1.32 10.19
N GLU A 194 13.38 -0.81 10.90
CA GLU A 194 13.30 0.51 11.51
C GLU A 194 13.63 1.62 10.50
N LYS A 195 13.39 2.84 10.90
CA LYS A 195 13.75 4.07 10.19
C LYS A 195 14.55 4.98 11.10
N GLY A 196 15.27 5.93 10.55
CA GLY A 196 15.90 6.98 11.34
C GLY A 196 14.88 7.87 12.03
N PRO A 197 15.25 8.50 13.16
CA PRO A 197 14.32 9.22 14.03
C PRO A 197 13.61 10.39 13.36
N THR A 198 14.21 11.01 12.34
CA THR A 198 13.60 12.15 11.63
C THR A 198 12.92 11.79 10.31
N ALA A 199 12.98 10.53 9.87
CA ALA A 199 12.14 10.06 8.78
C ALA A 199 10.67 9.97 9.22
N ASN A 200 9.74 10.31 8.35
CA ASN A 200 8.30 10.36 8.67
C ASN A 200 7.53 9.18 8.08
N VAL A 201 7.99 8.60 6.98
CA VAL A 201 7.30 7.48 6.32
C VAL A 201 7.20 6.26 7.24
N LEU A 202 6.04 5.63 7.25
CA LEU A 202 5.74 4.45 8.07
C LEU A 202 5.60 3.17 7.25
N GLY A 203 5.40 3.30 5.94
CA GLY A 203 5.26 2.18 5.04
C GLY A 203 5.26 2.59 3.57
N SER A 204 5.38 1.61 2.69
CA SER A 204 5.24 1.78 1.25
C SER A 204 4.84 0.46 0.59
N ALA A 205 4.15 0.57 -0.54
CA ALA A 205 3.75 -0.57 -1.36
C ALA A 205 4.01 -0.31 -2.84
N ARG A 206 3.80 -1.33 -3.66
CA ARG A 206 3.72 -1.22 -5.11
C ARG A 206 2.31 -1.55 -5.57
N PHE A 207 1.77 -0.73 -6.47
CA PHE A 207 0.47 -0.98 -7.08
C PHE A 207 0.51 -2.21 -7.99
N PRO A 208 -0.64 -2.90 -8.20
CA PRO A 208 -0.73 -3.98 -9.15
C PRO A 208 -0.42 -3.47 -10.57
N ALA A 209 0.09 -4.35 -11.41
CA ALA A 209 0.47 -4.01 -12.79
C ALA A 209 -0.03 -5.06 -13.77
N ASN A 210 -0.04 -4.71 -15.05
CA ASN A 210 0.04 -5.67 -16.13
C ASN A 210 1.47 -5.69 -16.71
N THR A 211 1.73 -6.57 -17.67
CA THR A 211 3.06 -6.70 -18.25
C THR A 211 3.56 -5.44 -18.97
N SER A 212 2.65 -4.63 -19.55
CA SER A 212 2.99 -3.40 -20.28
C SER A 212 3.29 -2.21 -19.34
N LEU A 213 2.88 -2.29 -18.07
CA LEU A 213 3.09 -1.24 -17.07
C LEU A 213 4.25 -1.56 -16.12
N MET A 214 4.80 -2.77 -16.18
CA MET A 214 5.99 -3.13 -15.40
C MET A 214 7.16 -2.21 -15.77
N GLY A 215 7.78 -1.62 -14.74
CA GLY A 215 8.85 -0.64 -14.92
C GLY A 215 8.44 0.80 -14.65
N LEU A 216 7.15 1.11 -14.56
CA LEU A 216 6.70 2.38 -13.98
C LEU A 216 7.03 2.39 -12.48
N GLY A 217 7.56 3.50 -11.96
CA GLY A 217 8.07 3.59 -10.60
C GLY A 217 7.08 3.24 -9.49
N ALA A 218 5.76 3.37 -9.77
CA ALA A 218 4.70 3.09 -8.79
C ALA A 218 4.22 1.64 -8.79
N VAL A 219 4.53 0.84 -9.81
CA VAL A 219 3.97 -0.52 -9.97
C VAL A 219 4.98 -1.61 -9.65
N GLY A 220 4.46 -2.77 -9.21
CA GLY A 220 5.27 -3.93 -8.86
C GLY A 220 5.85 -4.65 -10.08
N ASN A 221 7.02 -5.22 -9.90
CA ASN A 221 7.68 -6.13 -10.83
C ASN A 221 8.33 -7.29 -10.06
N ALA A 222 9.00 -8.19 -10.75
CA ALA A 222 9.60 -9.39 -10.13
C ALA A 222 10.62 -9.10 -9.01
N THR A 223 11.20 -7.89 -8.95
CA THR A 223 12.26 -7.56 -8.00
C THR A 223 11.88 -6.52 -6.94
N ASN A 224 10.69 -5.90 -7.05
CA ASN A 224 10.28 -4.86 -6.10
C ASN A 224 8.85 -4.99 -5.59
N ASP A 225 8.10 -6.03 -6.02
CA ASP A 225 6.70 -6.23 -5.68
C ASP A 225 6.53 -6.72 -4.24
N ALA A 226 6.65 -5.80 -3.32
CA ALA A 226 6.59 -6.03 -1.88
C ALA A 226 6.00 -4.81 -1.15
N VAL A 227 5.48 -5.06 0.04
CA VAL A 227 5.08 -4.05 1.02
C VAL A 227 6.21 -3.86 2.03
N TRP A 228 6.52 -2.63 2.38
CA TRP A 228 7.43 -2.30 3.47
C TRP A 228 6.70 -1.53 4.57
N CYS A 229 7.01 -1.85 5.84
CA CYS A 229 6.53 -1.09 7.00
C CYS A 229 7.59 -0.99 8.09
N VAL A 230 7.51 0.07 8.88
CA VAL A 230 8.34 0.26 10.08
C VAL A 230 7.89 -0.74 11.15
N THR A 231 8.84 -1.44 11.76
CA THR A 231 8.58 -2.47 12.81
C THR A 231 7.80 -1.94 14.01
N SER A 232 7.96 -0.65 14.34
CA SER A 232 7.25 -0.01 15.44
C SER A 232 5.73 0.14 15.23
N THR A 233 5.23 -0.06 13.99
CA THR A 233 3.79 -0.04 13.66
C THR A 233 3.13 -1.43 13.68
N ILE A 234 3.91 -2.49 13.81
CA ILE A 234 3.46 -3.88 13.67
C ILE A 234 2.87 -4.42 14.97
N GLY A 235 1.69 -5.00 14.88
CA GLY A 235 0.99 -5.61 16.02
C GLY A 235 -0.52 -5.52 15.93
N ASN A 236 -1.18 -5.53 17.08
CA ASN A 236 -2.60 -5.27 17.27
C ASN A 236 -2.85 -4.67 18.66
N THR A 237 -4.10 -4.50 19.05
CA THR A 237 -4.45 -3.93 20.38
C THR A 237 -3.99 -4.77 21.57
N LEU A 238 -3.79 -6.08 21.42
CA LEU A 238 -3.35 -6.98 22.49
C LEU A 238 -1.81 -7.09 22.56
N THR A 239 -1.15 -6.98 21.42
CA THR A 239 0.31 -7.03 21.29
C THR A 239 0.75 -5.88 20.38
N PRO A 240 0.71 -4.64 20.87
CA PRO A 240 0.92 -3.45 20.06
C PRO A 240 2.39 -3.27 19.66
N GLY A 241 2.57 -2.51 18.60
CA GLY A 241 3.84 -1.87 18.29
C GLY A 241 4.23 -0.82 19.33
N THR A 242 5.20 0.01 18.99
CA THR A 242 5.71 1.04 19.90
C THR A 242 5.43 2.47 19.44
N LEU A 243 4.94 2.67 18.21
CA LEU A 243 4.68 4.00 17.67
C LEU A 243 3.28 4.49 18.08
N ALA A 244 3.24 5.50 18.95
CA ALA A 244 1.98 6.07 19.42
C ALA A 244 1.05 6.50 18.27
N GLY A 245 -0.22 6.14 18.35
CA GLY A 245 -1.23 6.37 17.31
C GLY A 245 -1.24 5.34 16.19
N TYR A 246 -0.12 4.67 15.92
CA TYR A 246 0.06 3.74 14.78
C TYR A 246 0.59 2.36 15.20
N ALA A 247 0.35 1.95 16.44
CA ALA A 247 0.92 0.73 17.03
C ALA A 247 0.06 -0.54 16.80
N ASN A 248 -1.12 -0.42 16.21
CA ASN A 248 -2.11 -1.51 16.15
C ASN A 248 -2.22 -2.16 14.76
N GLY A 249 -1.19 -1.99 13.91
CA GLY A 249 -1.06 -2.73 12.66
C GLY A 249 -1.85 -2.18 11.48
N LYS A 250 -2.58 -1.06 11.60
CA LYS A 250 -3.39 -0.49 10.51
C LYS A 250 -2.53 0.16 9.42
N THR A 251 -1.30 0.56 9.73
CA THR A 251 -0.34 1.02 8.71
C THR A 251 -0.12 -0.07 7.67
N LEU A 252 0.16 -1.31 8.09
CA LEU A 252 0.32 -2.43 7.16
C LEU A 252 -0.98 -2.74 6.41
N CYS A 253 -2.15 -2.62 7.06
CA CYS A 253 -3.44 -2.80 6.37
C CYS A 253 -3.61 -1.79 5.23
N ARG A 254 -3.23 -0.52 5.43
CA ARG A 254 -3.30 0.52 4.40
C ARG A 254 -2.32 0.25 3.25
N GLU A 255 -1.08 -0.10 3.55
CA GLU A 255 -0.11 -0.41 2.51
C GLU A 255 -0.52 -1.65 1.69
N ILE A 256 -1.15 -2.66 2.30
CA ILE A 256 -1.77 -3.78 1.57
C ILE A 256 -2.96 -3.29 0.74
N GLY A 257 -3.72 -2.30 1.19
CA GLY A 257 -4.73 -1.64 0.36
C GLY A 257 -4.13 -1.07 -0.94
N HIS A 258 -3.02 -0.35 -0.86
CA HIS A 258 -2.28 0.11 -2.06
C HIS A 258 -1.77 -1.05 -2.92
N TYR A 259 -1.21 -2.08 -2.29
CA TYR A 259 -0.78 -3.30 -2.96
C TYR A 259 -1.92 -3.99 -3.74
N LEU A 260 -3.16 -3.83 -3.29
CA LEU A 260 -4.37 -4.32 -3.92
C LEU A 260 -5.11 -3.27 -4.78
N GLY A 261 -4.47 -2.14 -5.11
CA GLY A 261 -4.98 -1.17 -6.09
C GLY A 261 -5.83 -0.04 -5.52
N LEU A 262 -5.84 0.18 -4.20
CA LEU A 262 -6.53 1.32 -3.59
C LEU A 262 -5.64 2.57 -3.55
N ARG A 263 -6.21 3.72 -3.87
CA ARG A 263 -5.64 5.05 -3.62
C ARG A 263 -5.87 5.46 -2.16
N ASN A 264 -5.14 6.48 -1.68
CA ASN A 264 -5.57 7.19 -0.48
C ASN A 264 -6.94 7.83 -0.71
N ILE A 265 -7.75 7.93 0.33
CA ILE A 265 -9.15 8.35 0.21
C ILE A 265 -9.33 9.78 -0.34
N TRP A 266 -8.33 10.65 -0.23
CA TRP A 266 -8.32 12.00 -0.82
C TRP A 266 -7.79 12.02 -2.26
N GLY A 267 -7.52 10.86 -2.88
CA GLY A 267 -7.07 10.75 -4.26
C GLY A 267 -5.66 11.27 -4.52
N ASP A 268 -4.82 11.39 -3.47
CA ASP A 268 -3.41 11.82 -3.50
C ASP A 268 -3.19 13.31 -3.90
N VAL A 269 -4.26 14.07 -4.11
CA VAL A 269 -4.28 15.53 -4.29
C VAL A 269 -5.49 16.11 -3.57
N VAL A 270 -5.49 17.42 -3.30
CA VAL A 270 -6.63 18.10 -2.67
C VAL A 270 -7.90 17.85 -3.46
N CYS A 271 -8.91 17.28 -2.81
CA CYS A 271 -10.20 16.91 -3.42
C CYS A 271 -10.06 16.02 -4.67
N GLY A 272 -9.04 15.18 -4.68
CA GLY A 272 -8.79 14.22 -5.75
C GLY A 272 -9.78 13.08 -5.77
N SER A 273 -9.63 12.19 -6.73
CA SER A 273 -10.43 10.96 -6.84
C SER A 273 -9.61 9.75 -6.43
N ASP A 274 -10.14 8.93 -5.54
CA ASP A 274 -9.63 7.59 -5.26
C ASP A 274 -10.27 6.52 -6.17
N TYR A 275 -11.11 6.97 -7.11
CA TYR A 275 -11.86 6.14 -8.07
C TYR A 275 -12.88 5.18 -7.42
N CYS A 276 -13.35 5.51 -6.22
CA CYS A 276 -14.45 4.83 -5.55
C CYS A 276 -15.61 5.81 -5.38
N SER A 277 -16.77 5.50 -5.96
CA SER A 277 -17.92 6.41 -5.96
C SER A 277 -18.66 6.46 -4.61
N ASP A 278 -18.33 5.54 -3.71
CA ASP A 278 -18.91 5.42 -2.37
C ASP A 278 -18.04 6.00 -1.26
N THR A 279 -16.90 6.61 -1.63
CA THR A 279 -16.05 7.42 -0.76
C THR A 279 -16.25 8.91 -1.08
N PRO A 280 -16.59 9.77 -0.10
CA PRO A 280 -16.69 11.19 -0.35
C PRO A 280 -15.30 11.78 -0.62
N PRO A 281 -15.17 12.82 -1.49
CA PRO A 281 -13.92 13.51 -1.67
C PRO A 281 -13.47 14.18 -0.37
N ALA A 282 -12.16 14.19 -0.13
CA ALA A 282 -11.54 14.78 1.04
C ALA A 282 -10.45 15.77 0.63
N THR A 283 -10.20 16.79 1.44
CA THR A 283 -9.21 17.83 1.15
C THR A 283 -7.78 17.36 1.31
N GLY A 284 -7.57 16.27 2.06
CA GLY A 284 -6.26 15.70 2.32
C GLY A 284 -6.31 14.59 3.34
N PRO A 285 -5.15 14.16 3.85
CA PRO A 285 -5.09 13.17 4.91
C PRO A 285 -5.59 13.75 6.24
N ASN A 286 -6.35 12.95 6.98
CA ASN A 286 -6.74 13.26 8.34
C ASN A 286 -5.79 12.60 9.34
N TYR A 287 -5.58 13.23 10.50
CA TYR A 287 -4.70 12.75 11.56
C TYR A 287 -5.43 12.68 12.90
N GLY A 288 -4.87 11.95 13.85
CA GLY A 288 -5.50 11.75 15.16
C GLY A 288 -6.78 10.92 15.05
N CYS A 289 -7.78 11.26 15.87
CA CYS A 289 -9.11 10.67 15.82
C CYS A 289 -10.15 11.81 15.75
N PRO A 290 -10.50 12.27 14.55
CA PRO A 290 -11.44 13.37 14.37
C PRO A 290 -12.82 13.05 14.94
N THR A 291 -13.49 14.07 15.49
CA THR A 291 -14.89 13.98 15.89
C THR A 291 -15.78 13.95 14.64
N LEU A 292 -16.75 13.07 14.63
CA LEU A 292 -17.67 12.91 13.50
C LEU A 292 -18.97 13.69 13.70
N PRO A 293 -19.57 14.27 12.64
CA PRO A 293 -19.04 14.35 11.27
C PRO A 293 -17.85 15.32 11.20
N HIS A 294 -16.83 14.98 10.37
CA HIS A 294 -15.61 15.75 10.20
C HIS A 294 -15.59 16.41 8.80
N ASP A 295 -15.27 17.69 8.74
CA ASP A 295 -15.11 18.49 7.52
C ASP A 295 -16.24 18.28 6.49
N ILE A 296 -17.45 18.64 6.91
CA ILE A 296 -18.64 18.52 6.07
C ILE A 296 -18.50 19.38 4.81
N ASN A 297 -18.71 18.75 3.63
CA ASN A 297 -18.64 19.39 2.33
C ASN A 297 -17.31 20.14 2.06
N SER A 298 -16.20 19.62 2.59
CA SER A 298 -14.87 20.21 2.48
C SER A 298 -14.43 20.47 1.03
N CYS A 299 -14.84 19.63 0.08
CA CYS A 299 -14.54 19.76 -1.35
C CYS A 299 -15.66 20.43 -2.17
N GLY A 300 -16.73 20.89 -1.53
CA GLY A 300 -17.83 21.60 -2.19
C GLY A 300 -19.20 21.18 -1.70
N PRO A 301 -20.22 22.04 -1.92
CA PRO A 301 -21.56 21.80 -1.41
C PRO A 301 -22.16 20.45 -1.89
N GLY A 302 -22.63 19.63 -0.96
CA GLY A 302 -23.27 18.35 -1.24
C GLY A 302 -22.35 17.20 -1.61
N LEU A 303 -21.02 17.41 -1.66
CA LEU A 303 -20.07 16.35 -2.04
C LEU A 303 -19.71 15.41 -0.87
N SER A 304 -19.71 15.92 0.36
CA SER A 304 -19.51 15.11 1.58
C SER A 304 -20.42 15.55 2.71
N PRO A 305 -21.75 15.37 2.59
CA PRO A 305 -22.71 15.85 3.59
C PRO A 305 -22.60 15.14 4.94
N GLY A 306 -22.02 13.94 4.98
CA GLY A 306 -21.65 13.20 6.19
C GLY A 306 -20.27 13.52 6.74
N GLY A 307 -19.55 14.45 6.13
CA GLY A 307 -18.14 14.76 6.41
C GLY A 307 -17.19 13.87 5.61
N GLU A 308 -15.88 14.01 5.87
CA GLU A 308 -14.85 13.13 5.30
C GLU A 308 -14.88 11.74 5.99
N MET A 309 -14.58 10.68 5.26
CA MET A 309 -14.65 9.28 5.76
C MET A 309 -13.37 8.91 6.53
N THR A 310 -13.12 9.60 7.63
CA THR A 310 -11.90 9.50 8.45
C THR A 310 -11.68 8.12 9.08
N MET A 311 -12.71 7.26 9.13
CA MET A 311 -12.64 5.89 9.62
C MET A 311 -12.21 4.87 8.55
N ASN A 312 -12.01 5.30 7.31
CA ASN A 312 -11.55 4.43 6.23
C ASN A 312 -10.08 4.02 6.46
N ILE A 313 -9.75 2.76 6.14
CA ILE A 313 -8.37 2.24 6.27
C ILE A 313 -7.38 3.04 5.41
N MET A 314 -7.84 3.63 4.31
CA MET A 314 -6.99 4.37 3.37
C MET A 314 -6.76 5.84 3.78
N ASP A 315 -7.15 6.25 4.98
CA ASP A 315 -6.81 7.55 5.58
C ASP A 315 -5.56 7.44 6.50
N TYR A 316 -5.10 8.58 7.06
CA TYR A 316 -3.93 8.68 7.97
C TYR A 316 -4.31 8.86 9.43
N THR A 317 -5.60 8.74 9.79
CA THR A 317 -6.05 8.80 11.19
C THR A 317 -5.38 7.72 12.03
N ASN A 318 -5.40 7.87 13.34
CA ASN A 318 -4.81 6.89 14.27
C ASN A 318 -5.46 5.51 14.10
N ASP A 319 -4.72 4.46 14.35
CA ASP A 319 -5.16 3.06 14.19
C ASP A 319 -6.46 2.73 14.95
N ALA A 320 -6.72 3.40 16.07
CA ALA A 320 -7.94 3.23 16.84
C ALA A 320 -9.21 3.70 16.12
N CYS A 321 -9.07 4.58 15.13
CA CYS A 321 -10.15 5.26 14.43
C CYS A 321 -10.38 4.77 13.01
N ARG A 322 -9.48 3.94 12.45
CA ARG A 322 -9.57 3.34 11.12
C ARG A 322 -10.00 1.89 11.20
N PHE A 323 -11.08 1.50 10.53
CA PHE A 323 -11.60 0.13 10.67
C PHE A 323 -12.50 -0.37 9.53
N MET A 324 -12.64 0.36 8.43
CA MET A 324 -13.54 -0.07 7.34
C MET A 324 -12.96 0.15 5.94
N PHE A 325 -13.44 -0.67 5.02
CA PHE A 325 -13.40 -0.47 3.59
C PHE A 325 -14.83 -0.32 3.05
N THR A 326 -14.97 0.24 1.84
CA THR A 326 -16.24 0.40 1.14
C THR A 326 -16.44 -0.68 0.07
N PRO A 327 -17.67 -0.90 -0.44
CA PRO A 327 -17.93 -1.83 -1.54
C PRO A 327 -17.12 -1.56 -2.80
N GLU A 328 -16.94 -0.29 -3.22
CA GLU A 328 -16.14 0.04 -4.39
C GLU A 328 -14.65 -0.24 -4.15
N GLN A 329 -14.14 -0.01 -2.94
CA GLN A 329 -12.78 -0.42 -2.57
C GLN A 329 -12.61 -1.93 -2.62
N VAL A 330 -13.60 -2.70 -2.16
CA VAL A 330 -13.58 -4.17 -2.26
C VAL A 330 -13.55 -4.63 -3.72
N ILE A 331 -14.35 -4.03 -4.59
CA ILE A 331 -14.35 -4.33 -6.02
C ILE A 331 -12.97 -4.09 -6.64
N ARG A 332 -12.30 -2.99 -6.30
CA ARG A 332 -10.94 -2.70 -6.79
C ARG A 332 -9.94 -3.75 -6.30
N MET A 333 -9.98 -4.12 -5.02
CA MET A 333 -9.11 -5.18 -4.47
C MET A 333 -9.34 -6.53 -5.18
N HIS A 334 -10.58 -6.91 -5.41
CA HIS A 334 -10.92 -8.15 -6.13
C HIS A 334 -10.52 -8.10 -7.60
N THR A 335 -10.60 -6.93 -8.23
CA THR A 335 -10.07 -6.73 -9.60
C THR A 335 -8.58 -6.99 -9.63
N ALA A 336 -7.81 -6.44 -8.68
CA ALA A 336 -6.37 -6.70 -8.59
C ALA A 336 -6.09 -8.19 -8.43
N MET A 337 -6.76 -8.86 -7.49
CA MET A 337 -6.60 -10.30 -7.24
C MET A 337 -7.02 -11.20 -8.42
N SER A 338 -7.88 -10.72 -9.30
CA SER A 338 -8.40 -11.55 -10.41
C SER A 338 -7.73 -11.28 -11.75
N GLN A 339 -7.25 -10.05 -11.98
CA GLN A 339 -6.84 -9.57 -13.31
C GLN A 339 -5.35 -9.21 -13.40
N CYS A 340 -4.69 -8.94 -12.26
CA CYS A 340 -3.31 -8.47 -12.30
C CYS A 340 -2.32 -9.62 -12.15
N PRO A 341 -1.28 -9.73 -13.00
CA PRO A 341 -0.16 -10.63 -12.77
C PRO A 341 0.41 -10.47 -11.36
N ASN A 342 1.05 -11.46 -10.83
CA ASN A 342 1.51 -11.57 -9.44
C ASN A 342 0.37 -11.67 -8.42
N ARG A 343 -0.75 -10.92 -8.58
CA ARG A 343 -1.89 -10.96 -7.65
C ARG A 343 -2.79 -12.17 -7.90
N ASN A 344 -3.10 -12.46 -9.17
CA ASN A 344 -4.03 -13.52 -9.56
C ASN A 344 -3.51 -14.94 -9.30
N LEU A 345 -2.22 -15.09 -9.03
CA LEU A 345 -1.59 -16.35 -8.66
C LEU A 345 -1.39 -16.51 -7.15
N LEU A 346 -1.49 -15.42 -6.37
CA LEU A 346 -1.42 -15.50 -4.91
C LEU A 346 -2.52 -16.42 -4.36
N GLY A 347 -2.17 -17.30 -3.44
CA GLY A 347 -3.11 -18.25 -2.84
C GLY A 347 -3.36 -19.53 -3.66
N THR A 348 -2.81 -19.65 -4.88
CA THR A 348 -2.99 -20.86 -5.71
C THR A 348 -1.96 -21.96 -5.43
N HIS A 349 -0.93 -21.69 -4.63
CA HIS A 349 0.25 -22.56 -4.47
C HIS A 349 0.26 -23.43 -3.19
N GLY A 350 -0.83 -23.46 -2.42
CA GLY A 350 -0.94 -24.33 -1.23
C GLY A 350 0.02 -24.01 -0.08
N LEU A 351 0.64 -22.83 -0.04
CA LEU A 351 1.65 -22.43 0.94
C LEU A 351 1.11 -22.24 2.37
N CYS A 352 -0.21 -22.22 2.53
CA CYS A 352 -0.91 -22.12 3.82
C CYS A 352 -1.20 -23.47 4.47
N THR A 353 -0.97 -24.57 3.76
CA THR A 353 -1.22 -25.92 4.23
C THR A 353 0.05 -26.76 4.14
N VAL A 354 0.42 -27.43 5.22
CA VAL A 354 1.49 -28.44 5.16
C VAL A 354 0.89 -29.69 4.50
N THR A 355 1.23 -29.94 3.26
CA THR A 355 1.13 -31.30 2.74
C THR A 355 2.35 -32.03 3.33
N LEU A 356 2.15 -32.75 4.44
CA LEU A 356 3.17 -33.65 4.97
C LEU A 356 3.39 -34.75 3.91
N THR A 357 4.39 -34.58 3.05
CA THR A 357 4.96 -35.69 2.32
C THR A 357 5.69 -36.52 3.39
N THR A 358 5.05 -37.60 3.85
CA THR A 358 5.78 -38.63 4.61
C THR A 358 6.99 -39.03 3.77
N PRO A 359 8.20 -39.01 4.34
CA PRO A 359 9.34 -39.59 3.65
C PRO A 359 9.00 -41.03 3.26
N PRO A 360 9.41 -41.52 2.08
CA PRO A 360 9.24 -42.93 1.79
C PRO A 360 9.92 -43.72 2.91
N GLY A 361 9.12 -44.59 3.56
CA GLY A 361 9.65 -45.47 4.60
C GLY A 361 10.84 -46.27 4.05
N PRO A 362 11.80 -46.64 4.90
CA PRO A 362 12.95 -47.39 4.44
C PRO A 362 12.42 -48.64 3.73
N ALA A 363 12.93 -48.86 2.51
CA ALA A 363 12.65 -50.06 1.75
C ALA A 363 13.12 -51.27 2.60
N ILE A 364 12.19 -52.16 2.93
CA ILE A 364 12.45 -53.41 3.62
C ILE A 364 13.08 -54.41 2.65
#